data_ed8ac0702dffa0792b692bb1d0ea0827
#
_entry.id   ed8ac0702dffa0792b692bb1d0ea0827
#
_cell.length_a   1.000
_cell.length_b   1.000
_cell.length_c   1.000
_cell.angle_alpha   90.00
_cell.angle_beta   90.00
_cell.angle_gamma   90.00
#
_symmetry.space_group_name_H-M   'P 1'
#
loop_
_entity.id
_entity.type
_entity.pdbx_description
1 polymer ?
#
loop_
_entity_poly.entity_id
_entity_poly.type
_entity_poly.pdbx_seq_one_letter_code
_entity_poly.pdbx_strand_id
1 'polypeptide(L)'
;MKHRKERTEGTPWIRTLAETLMFPTVLFLGLLFCFTSAFHAPQPRHLKIVVAHLETERKVDTALQRTHPGGFDVTAVADAGQARRAVLHRDAVAGYATEGGHPVLYVAQANGTSLEQALTQGFTELAAHNHQKLSITDVAPTVSKDRNGTTLVYLGVAWSVPGYILATTLLRAVTFNRRKKLITIAGVAAFFSVVGYLVGTWLNYFPHEPAALAVGFLLTMAVATFSAGIAPFTRQFFPLVGMGLFIVLSVPTSGVAPVPLLPTFFQDLHTVMPLGNAVDALKGLLYFDEAGVLRPVLVLCAWITAGVALLGLDAWRHQREAAGENAEEAREDIPEPPVEDPSVEAPAPTALPVHHHHHFGQPLPMLEGTVRDDEQQPIRHAAVTVMDTRGRQLVRTTTNEQGEYAVTGLPEGYIAIVVSYFGRHPVVHQKLMQSGVAVRADFTLHGRTRWASFRALSQH
;
A
#
# COMPACT_ATOMS: atom_id res chain seq x y z
N MET A 1 -43.12 -32.04 -17.91
CA MET A 1 -41.71 -32.38 -17.72
C MET A 1 -40.88 -31.10 -17.91
N LYS A 2 -40.50 -30.44 -16.82
CA LYS A 2 -39.61 -29.25 -16.84
C LYS A 2 -38.21 -29.72 -16.46
N HIS A 3 -37.30 -29.75 -17.43
CA HIS A 3 -35.87 -29.99 -17.17
C HIS A 3 -35.31 -28.85 -16.32
N ARG A 4 -35.08 -29.12 -15.07
CA ARG A 4 -34.32 -28.30 -14.14
C ARG A 4 -32.84 -28.47 -14.54
N LYS A 5 -32.24 -27.45 -15.18
CA LYS A 5 -30.77 -27.35 -15.38
C LYS A 5 -30.12 -27.36 -14.01
N GLU A 6 -29.50 -28.47 -13.65
CA GLU A 6 -28.54 -28.53 -12.54
C GLU A 6 -27.38 -27.58 -12.89
N ARG A 7 -27.29 -26.49 -12.16
CA ARG A 7 -26.04 -25.72 -12.10
C ARG A 7 -25.03 -26.64 -11.43
N THR A 8 -24.04 -27.07 -12.18
CA THR A 8 -22.82 -27.70 -11.65
C THR A 8 -22.16 -26.69 -10.69
N GLU A 9 -22.48 -26.81 -9.41
CA GLU A 9 -21.71 -26.18 -8.34
C GLU A 9 -20.31 -26.81 -8.40
N GLY A 10 -19.33 -26.07 -8.91
CA GLY A 10 -17.93 -26.48 -8.88
C GLY A 10 -17.55 -26.81 -7.44
N THR A 11 -16.89 -27.95 -7.27
CA THR A 11 -16.48 -28.50 -5.98
C THR A 11 -15.83 -27.39 -5.13
N PRO A 12 -16.19 -27.19 -3.87
CA PRO A 12 -15.77 -26.06 -3.04
C PRO A 12 -14.24 -25.92 -2.95
N TRP A 13 -13.47 -27.02 -3.08
CA TRP A 13 -12.01 -26.98 -3.08
C TRP A 13 -11.42 -26.30 -4.34
N ILE A 14 -12.03 -26.45 -5.52
CA ILE A 14 -11.57 -25.82 -6.77
C ILE A 14 -11.72 -24.29 -6.66
N ARG A 15 -12.82 -23.83 -6.08
CA ARG A 15 -13.03 -22.40 -5.85
C ARG A 15 -12.00 -21.83 -4.87
N THR A 16 -11.77 -22.50 -3.75
CA THR A 16 -10.74 -22.10 -2.77
C THR A 16 -9.35 -22.12 -3.38
N LEU A 17 -9.02 -23.13 -4.19
CA LEU A 17 -7.74 -23.20 -4.90
C LEU A 17 -7.59 -22.05 -5.89
N ALA A 18 -8.62 -21.76 -6.68
CA ALA A 18 -8.62 -20.66 -7.65
C ALA A 18 -8.44 -19.30 -6.94
N GLU A 19 -9.16 -19.06 -5.84
CA GLU A 19 -9.04 -17.85 -5.03
C GLU A 19 -7.63 -17.71 -4.42
N THR A 20 -7.03 -18.81 -3.96
CA THR A 20 -5.68 -18.81 -3.37
C THR A 20 -4.59 -18.59 -4.42
N LEU A 21 -4.72 -19.19 -5.61
CA LEU A 21 -3.73 -19.09 -6.68
C LEU A 21 -3.88 -17.83 -7.54
N MET A 22 -5.04 -17.17 -7.49
CA MET A 22 -5.31 -15.99 -8.32
C MET A 22 -4.24 -14.90 -8.13
N PHE A 23 -3.95 -14.53 -6.90
CA PHE A 23 -2.99 -13.46 -6.61
C PHE A 23 -1.57 -13.77 -7.08
N PRO A 24 -0.94 -14.91 -6.72
CA PRO A 24 0.40 -15.23 -7.19
C PRO A 24 0.46 -15.43 -8.71
N THR A 25 -0.58 -15.98 -9.33
CA THR A 25 -0.63 -16.16 -10.79
C THR A 25 -0.70 -14.83 -11.53
N VAL A 26 -1.59 -13.93 -11.11
CA VAL A 26 -1.72 -12.60 -11.72
C VAL A 26 -0.42 -11.79 -11.53
N LEU A 27 0.20 -11.88 -10.35
CA LEU A 27 1.48 -11.22 -10.09
C LEU A 27 2.60 -11.80 -10.97
N PHE A 28 2.69 -13.13 -11.09
CA PHE A 28 3.68 -13.79 -11.95
C PHE A 28 3.52 -13.38 -13.41
N LEU A 29 2.30 -13.46 -13.95
CA LEU A 29 2.01 -13.07 -15.31
C LEU A 29 2.26 -11.58 -15.55
N GLY A 30 1.91 -10.73 -14.60
CA GLY A 30 2.16 -9.29 -14.65
C GLY A 30 3.66 -8.99 -14.71
N LEU A 31 4.45 -9.60 -13.84
CA LEU A 31 5.91 -9.47 -13.86
C LEU A 31 6.50 -9.99 -15.17
N LEU A 32 6.13 -11.21 -15.56
CA LEU A 32 6.63 -11.82 -16.79
C LEU A 32 6.35 -10.95 -18.01
N PHE A 33 5.10 -10.56 -18.19
CA PHE A 33 4.69 -9.74 -19.35
C PHE A 33 5.31 -8.35 -19.30
N CYS A 34 5.27 -7.69 -18.16
CA CYS A 34 5.76 -6.32 -18.01
C CYS A 34 7.28 -6.24 -18.24
N PHE A 35 8.06 -7.14 -17.63
CA PHE A 35 9.52 -7.13 -17.76
C PHE A 35 9.98 -7.57 -19.13
N THR A 36 9.38 -8.63 -19.70
CA THR A 36 9.73 -9.04 -21.07
C THR A 36 9.38 -7.96 -22.09
N SER A 37 8.20 -7.33 -21.96
CA SER A 37 7.78 -6.25 -22.86
C SER A 37 8.68 -5.01 -22.76
N ALA A 38 9.13 -4.67 -21.54
CA ALA A 38 9.97 -3.50 -21.31
C ALA A 38 11.41 -3.67 -21.84
N PHE A 39 12.00 -4.85 -21.66
CA PHE A 39 13.45 -5.01 -21.81
C PHE A 39 13.90 -5.91 -22.96
N HIS A 40 13.00 -6.61 -23.67
CA HIS A 40 13.37 -7.61 -24.65
C HIS A 40 14.06 -7.01 -25.89
N ALA A 41 13.76 -5.78 -26.29
CA ALA A 41 14.30 -5.13 -27.47
C ALA A 41 14.43 -3.60 -27.27
N PRO A 42 15.46 -3.14 -26.53
CA PRO A 42 15.70 -1.70 -26.38
C PRO A 42 16.07 -1.10 -27.73
N GLN A 43 15.28 -0.12 -28.18
CA GLN A 43 15.52 0.60 -29.43
C GLN A 43 15.42 2.10 -29.19
N PRO A 44 16.28 2.91 -29.85
CA PRO A 44 16.16 4.37 -29.79
C PRO A 44 14.79 4.81 -30.32
N ARG A 45 14.11 5.69 -29.60
CA ARG A 45 12.81 6.26 -29.97
C ARG A 45 12.80 7.73 -29.62
N HIS A 46 12.81 8.58 -30.67
CA HIS A 46 12.79 10.03 -30.51
C HIS A 46 13.88 10.55 -29.56
N LEU A 47 15.10 9.99 -29.66
CA LEU A 47 16.24 10.43 -28.88
C LEU A 47 16.65 11.83 -29.34
N LYS A 48 16.51 12.81 -28.48
CA LYS A 48 16.90 14.18 -28.76
C LYS A 48 18.42 14.31 -28.81
N ILE A 49 18.96 14.64 -29.97
CA ILE A 49 20.39 14.91 -30.17
C ILE A 49 20.56 16.34 -30.67
N VAL A 50 21.49 17.05 -30.12
CA VAL A 50 21.86 18.38 -30.58
C VAL A 50 23.17 18.35 -31.32
N VAL A 51 23.25 19.06 -32.44
CA VAL A 51 24.42 19.11 -33.31
C VAL A 51 24.83 20.55 -33.54
N ALA A 52 26.08 20.86 -33.28
CA ALA A 52 26.62 22.18 -33.57
C ALA A 52 26.68 22.41 -35.09
N HIS A 53 26.12 23.51 -35.53
CA HIS A 53 26.02 23.98 -36.91
C HIS A 53 25.04 23.20 -37.80
N LEU A 54 24.21 23.94 -38.54
CA LEU A 54 23.11 23.43 -39.35
C LEU A 54 23.53 22.46 -40.46
N GLU A 55 24.68 22.69 -41.11
CA GLU A 55 25.16 21.79 -42.15
C GLU A 55 25.60 20.42 -41.62
N THR A 56 26.15 20.40 -40.42
CA THR A 56 26.55 19.16 -39.70
C THR A 56 25.31 18.41 -39.24
N GLU A 57 24.31 19.13 -38.74
CA GLU A 57 23.03 18.58 -38.33
C GLU A 57 22.37 17.78 -39.44
N ARG A 58 22.22 18.37 -40.63
CA ARG A 58 21.60 17.69 -41.79
C ARG A 58 22.32 16.41 -42.18
N LYS A 59 23.66 16.39 -42.15
CA LYS A 59 24.46 15.19 -42.44
C LYS A 59 24.23 14.10 -41.37
N VAL A 60 24.27 14.48 -40.10
CA VAL A 60 24.04 13.57 -38.97
C VAL A 60 22.61 13.03 -38.99
N ASP A 61 21.61 13.89 -39.17
CA ASP A 61 20.21 13.48 -39.27
C ASP A 61 20.00 12.50 -40.41
N THR A 62 20.48 12.81 -41.63
CA THR A 62 20.37 11.89 -42.76
C THR A 62 21.02 10.53 -42.50
N ALA A 63 22.16 10.49 -41.82
CA ALA A 63 22.86 9.26 -41.47
C ALA A 63 22.09 8.42 -40.42
N LEU A 64 21.61 9.06 -39.38
CA LEU A 64 20.87 8.41 -38.31
C LEU A 64 19.50 7.91 -38.78
N GLN A 65 18.78 8.69 -39.61
CA GLN A 65 17.50 8.27 -40.20
C GLN A 65 17.63 7.06 -41.12
N ARG A 66 18.79 6.86 -41.77
CA ARG A 66 19.03 5.67 -42.59
C ARG A 66 19.22 4.39 -41.77
N THR A 67 19.86 4.51 -40.58
CA THR A 67 20.14 3.35 -39.72
C THR A 67 18.98 3.04 -38.78
N HIS A 68 18.31 4.07 -38.24
CA HIS A 68 17.20 3.95 -37.30
C HIS A 68 16.11 4.97 -37.59
N PRO A 69 15.21 4.70 -38.56
CA PRO A 69 14.14 5.62 -38.93
C PRO A 69 13.25 5.95 -37.71
N GLY A 70 13.09 7.26 -37.38
CA GLY A 70 12.32 7.73 -36.27
C GLY A 70 12.97 7.47 -34.89
N GLY A 71 14.21 6.98 -34.83
CA GLY A 71 14.92 6.74 -33.59
C GLY A 71 15.50 7.98 -32.94
N PHE A 72 15.76 9.03 -33.73
CA PHE A 72 16.46 10.22 -33.32
C PHE A 72 15.79 11.50 -33.79
N ASP A 73 15.69 12.49 -32.91
CA ASP A 73 15.25 13.84 -33.19
C ASP A 73 16.48 14.75 -33.12
N VAL A 74 17.03 15.10 -34.30
CA VAL A 74 18.25 15.90 -34.37
C VAL A 74 17.89 17.37 -34.51
N THR A 75 18.52 18.23 -33.70
CA THR A 75 18.32 19.67 -33.76
C THR A 75 19.65 20.41 -33.82
N ALA A 76 19.71 21.50 -34.59
CA ALA A 76 20.91 22.32 -34.72
C ALA A 76 21.04 23.30 -33.54
N VAL A 77 22.24 23.47 -33.03
CA VAL A 77 22.64 24.51 -32.05
C VAL A 77 23.78 25.33 -32.62
N ALA A 78 24.04 26.53 -32.05
CA ALA A 78 24.99 27.46 -32.65
C ALA A 78 26.45 26.99 -32.54
N ASP A 79 26.81 26.41 -31.39
CA ASP A 79 28.21 26.07 -31.07
C ASP A 79 28.34 24.82 -30.18
N ALA A 80 29.57 24.35 -30.01
CA ALA A 80 29.90 23.21 -29.17
C ALA A 80 29.55 23.42 -27.69
N GLY A 81 29.65 24.65 -27.20
CA GLY A 81 29.29 25.01 -25.83
C GLY A 81 27.79 24.86 -25.58
N GLN A 82 26.96 25.22 -26.55
CA GLN A 82 25.51 24.99 -26.47
C GLN A 82 25.19 23.49 -26.55
N ALA A 83 25.86 22.73 -27.41
CA ALA A 83 25.70 21.28 -27.48
C ALA A 83 26.05 20.61 -26.14
N ARG A 84 27.14 20.99 -25.50
CA ARG A 84 27.55 20.52 -24.18
C ARG A 84 26.52 20.89 -23.09
N ARG A 85 26.06 22.16 -23.06
CA ARG A 85 25.06 22.63 -22.09
C ARG A 85 23.74 21.93 -22.26
N ALA A 86 23.29 21.68 -23.47
CA ALA A 86 22.03 20.97 -23.72
C ALA A 86 22.03 19.54 -23.12
N VAL A 87 23.18 18.86 -23.12
CA VAL A 87 23.31 17.55 -22.47
C VAL A 87 23.32 17.70 -20.95
N LEU A 88 24.07 18.70 -20.41
CA LEU A 88 24.14 18.95 -18.96
C LEU A 88 22.78 19.38 -18.38
N HIS A 89 22.01 20.18 -19.14
CA HIS A 89 20.66 20.59 -18.72
C HIS A 89 19.55 19.56 -19.04
N ARG A 90 19.94 18.39 -19.57
CA ARG A 90 19.01 17.30 -19.92
C ARG A 90 18.00 17.66 -21.03
N ASP A 91 18.30 18.66 -21.83
CA ASP A 91 17.49 19.04 -22.99
C ASP A 91 17.71 18.06 -24.16
N ALA A 92 18.91 17.45 -24.23
CA ALA A 92 19.29 16.40 -25.15
C ALA A 92 20.05 15.26 -24.46
N VAL A 93 20.00 14.07 -25.06
CA VAL A 93 20.71 12.88 -24.55
C VAL A 93 22.18 12.84 -25.02
N ALA A 94 22.46 13.50 -26.14
CA ALA A 94 23.82 13.65 -26.68
C ALA A 94 23.98 14.98 -27.42
N GLY A 95 25.19 15.48 -27.42
CA GLY A 95 25.60 16.66 -28.18
C GLY A 95 26.76 16.31 -29.12
N TYR A 96 26.68 16.68 -30.40
CA TYR A 96 27.76 16.46 -31.35
C TYR A 96 28.27 17.80 -31.89
N ALA A 97 29.58 17.96 -31.92
CA ALA A 97 30.23 19.18 -32.38
C ALA A 97 31.57 18.86 -33.08
N THR A 98 32.12 19.86 -33.80
CA THR A 98 33.48 19.80 -34.27
C THR A 98 34.30 20.87 -33.57
N GLU A 99 35.30 20.45 -32.83
CA GLU A 99 36.24 21.34 -32.10
C GLU A 99 37.63 21.18 -32.70
N GLY A 100 38.24 22.26 -33.09
CA GLY A 100 39.60 22.24 -33.69
C GLY A 100 39.76 21.30 -34.91
N GLY A 101 38.66 21.07 -35.64
CA GLY A 101 38.63 20.14 -36.79
C GLY A 101 38.41 18.67 -36.45
N HIS A 102 38.22 18.33 -35.17
CA HIS A 102 37.97 16.97 -34.68
C HIS A 102 36.52 16.84 -34.19
N PRO A 103 35.83 15.75 -34.52
CA PRO A 103 34.47 15.50 -34.00
C PRO A 103 34.53 15.16 -32.50
N VAL A 104 33.64 15.80 -31.75
CA VAL A 104 33.47 15.57 -30.30
C VAL A 104 32.01 15.19 -30.04
N LEU A 105 31.83 14.13 -29.28
CA LEU A 105 30.53 13.69 -28.79
C LEU A 105 30.44 13.95 -27.27
N TYR A 106 29.50 14.79 -26.86
CA TYR A 106 29.16 15.02 -25.48
C TYR A 106 28.08 14.02 -25.07
N VAL A 107 28.34 13.24 -24.05
CA VAL A 107 27.44 12.24 -23.46
C VAL A 107 27.34 12.43 -21.96
N ALA A 108 26.37 11.79 -21.32
CA ALA A 108 26.23 11.79 -19.88
C ALA A 108 26.11 10.34 -19.38
N GLN A 109 27.14 9.83 -18.74
CA GLN A 109 27.15 8.48 -18.16
C GLN A 109 26.00 8.27 -17.16
N ALA A 110 25.60 9.34 -16.44
CA ALA A 110 24.47 9.32 -15.53
C ALA A 110 23.11 8.99 -16.18
N ASN A 111 22.97 9.11 -17.52
CA ASN A 111 21.80 8.64 -18.25
C ASN A 111 21.77 7.12 -18.42
N GLY A 112 22.85 6.42 -18.11
CA GLY A 112 22.99 4.97 -18.16
C GLY A 112 24.00 4.53 -19.22
N THR A 113 24.87 3.60 -18.86
CA THR A 113 25.96 3.11 -19.71
C THR A 113 25.50 2.47 -21.02
N SER A 114 24.33 1.83 -21.03
CA SER A 114 23.78 1.24 -22.27
C SER A 114 23.46 2.29 -23.32
N LEU A 115 22.93 3.45 -22.89
CA LEU A 115 22.65 4.58 -23.80
C LEU A 115 23.96 5.22 -24.29
N GLU A 116 24.88 5.46 -23.37
CA GLU A 116 26.22 5.99 -23.68
C GLU A 116 26.94 5.11 -24.71
N GLN A 117 26.95 3.78 -24.49
CA GLN A 117 27.59 2.82 -25.40
C GLN A 117 26.92 2.81 -26.80
N ALA A 118 25.59 2.82 -26.84
CA ALA A 118 24.86 2.86 -28.12
C ALA A 118 25.15 4.15 -28.90
N LEU A 119 25.16 5.30 -28.25
CA LEU A 119 25.49 6.59 -28.84
C LEU A 119 26.95 6.62 -29.30
N THR A 120 27.88 6.19 -28.45
CA THR A 120 29.31 6.15 -28.74
C THR A 120 29.61 5.28 -29.94
N GLN A 121 29.01 4.08 -30.01
CA GLN A 121 29.18 3.19 -31.14
C GLN A 121 28.68 3.82 -32.44
N GLY A 122 27.43 4.30 -32.45
CA GLY A 122 26.84 4.88 -33.66
C GLY A 122 27.59 6.11 -34.19
N PHE A 123 28.03 7.00 -33.27
CA PHE A 123 28.81 8.18 -33.70
C PHE A 123 30.28 7.85 -34.04
N THR A 124 30.86 6.79 -33.47
CA THR A 124 32.18 6.30 -33.86
C THR A 124 32.15 5.76 -35.29
N GLU A 125 31.13 4.99 -35.63
CA GLU A 125 30.92 4.51 -37.01
C GLU A 125 30.72 5.66 -38.00
N LEU A 126 29.96 6.70 -37.62
CA LEU A 126 29.76 7.90 -38.42
C LEU A 126 31.08 8.68 -38.63
N ALA A 127 31.89 8.84 -37.57
CA ALA A 127 33.18 9.52 -37.67
C ALA A 127 34.20 8.71 -38.51
N ALA A 128 34.21 7.39 -38.36
CA ALA A 128 35.07 6.49 -39.14
C ALA A 128 34.77 6.56 -40.66
N HIS A 129 33.50 6.70 -41.03
CA HIS A 129 33.07 6.88 -42.43
C HIS A 129 33.65 8.15 -43.05
N ASN A 130 33.93 9.16 -42.22
CA ASN A 130 34.56 10.41 -42.66
C ASN A 130 36.09 10.42 -42.41
N HIS A 131 36.70 9.28 -42.10
CA HIS A 131 38.13 9.13 -41.79
C HIS A 131 38.56 10.00 -40.58
N GLN A 132 37.67 10.28 -39.68
CA GLN A 132 37.89 11.09 -38.48
C GLN A 132 37.84 10.21 -37.22
N LYS A 133 38.65 10.58 -36.20
CA LYS A 133 38.60 9.94 -34.88
C LYS A 133 37.69 10.74 -33.98
N LEU A 134 36.63 10.10 -33.48
CA LEU A 134 35.71 10.69 -32.52
C LEU A 134 36.37 10.85 -31.14
N SER A 135 36.26 12.03 -30.56
CA SER A 135 36.57 12.29 -29.14
C SER A 135 35.26 12.24 -28.36
N ILE A 136 35.27 11.57 -27.21
CA ILE A 136 34.09 11.44 -26.34
C ILE A 136 34.36 12.24 -25.06
N THR A 137 33.41 13.08 -24.70
CA THR A 137 33.47 13.88 -23.48
C THR A 137 32.23 13.58 -22.65
N ASP A 138 32.43 12.99 -21.49
CA ASP A 138 31.36 12.79 -20.52
C ASP A 138 31.14 14.08 -19.70
N VAL A 139 29.93 14.62 -19.77
CA VAL A 139 29.56 15.89 -19.10
C VAL A 139 28.94 15.67 -17.73
N ALA A 140 28.49 14.45 -17.42
CA ALA A 140 27.90 14.08 -16.14
C ALA A 140 28.42 12.68 -15.72
N PRO A 141 29.71 12.58 -15.34
CA PRO A 141 30.30 11.31 -14.97
C PRO A 141 29.72 10.78 -13.65
N THR A 142 29.50 9.49 -13.62
CA THR A 142 29.10 8.80 -12.37
C THR A 142 30.31 8.51 -11.49
N VAL A 143 30.06 8.18 -10.23
CA VAL A 143 31.13 7.78 -9.32
C VAL A 143 31.75 6.46 -9.75
N SER A 144 33.06 6.28 -9.51
CA SER A 144 33.81 5.10 -9.97
C SER A 144 33.26 3.76 -9.44
N LYS A 145 32.59 3.76 -8.30
CA LYS A 145 31.97 2.59 -7.67
C LYS A 145 30.58 2.25 -8.23
N ASP A 146 29.91 3.20 -8.87
CA ASP A 146 28.61 2.98 -9.54
C ASP A 146 28.65 3.48 -10.99
N ARG A 147 29.52 2.88 -11.79
CA ARG A 147 29.66 3.23 -13.21
C ARG A 147 28.39 3.09 -14.02
N ASN A 148 27.50 2.19 -13.61
CA ASN A 148 26.24 1.94 -14.30
C ASN A 148 25.12 2.87 -13.88
N GLY A 149 25.29 3.66 -12.81
CA GLY A 149 24.27 4.54 -12.25
C GLY A 149 23.06 3.80 -11.68
N THR A 150 23.21 2.49 -11.37
CA THR A 150 22.11 1.62 -10.92
C THR A 150 21.84 1.74 -9.43
N THR A 151 22.80 2.23 -8.65
CA THR A 151 22.63 2.35 -7.19
C THR A 151 21.48 3.28 -6.82
N LEU A 152 21.22 4.33 -7.59
CA LEU A 152 20.10 5.23 -7.36
C LEU A 152 18.75 4.51 -7.50
N VAL A 153 18.65 3.57 -8.42
CA VAL A 153 17.45 2.73 -8.58
C VAL A 153 17.30 1.80 -7.37
N TYR A 154 18.37 1.14 -6.94
CA TYR A 154 18.33 0.25 -5.77
C TYR A 154 17.96 1.01 -4.49
N LEU A 155 18.49 2.21 -4.32
CA LEU A 155 18.14 3.11 -3.22
C LEU A 155 16.67 3.52 -3.30
N GLY A 156 16.18 3.87 -4.49
CA GLY A 156 14.78 4.17 -4.71
C GLY A 156 13.86 2.98 -4.37
N VAL A 157 14.22 1.76 -4.77
CA VAL A 157 13.50 0.54 -4.39
C VAL A 157 13.53 0.32 -2.87
N ALA A 158 14.70 0.55 -2.23
CA ALA A 158 14.86 0.44 -0.78
C ALA A 158 14.01 1.46 0.00
N TRP A 159 13.66 2.59 -0.57
CA TRP A 159 12.74 3.57 0.01
C TRP A 159 11.26 3.28 -0.32
N SER A 160 11.00 2.80 -1.55
CA SER A 160 9.65 2.57 -2.05
C SER A 160 9.00 1.33 -1.43
N VAL A 161 9.66 0.16 -1.49
CA VAL A 161 9.08 -1.11 -1.05
C VAL A 161 8.75 -1.13 0.44
N PRO A 162 9.66 -0.72 1.36
CA PRO A 162 9.31 -0.62 2.77
C PRO A 162 8.22 0.43 3.05
N GLY A 163 8.14 1.51 2.26
CA GLY A 163 7.05 2.48 2.32
C GLY A 163 5.69 1.83 2.07
N TYR A 164 5.58 0.96 1.06
CA TYR A 164 4.39 0.17 0.80
C TYR A 164 4.08 -0.81 1.95
N ILE A 165 5.09 -1.53 2.45
CA ILE A 165 4.93 -2.47 3.57
C ILE A 165 4.49 -1.73 4.83
N LEU A 166 5.03 -0.55 5.11
CA LEU A 166 4.61 0.29 6.23
C LEU A 166 3.11 0.61 6.16
N ALA A 167 2.61 0.98 4.98
CA ALA A 167 1.18 1.22 4.80
C ALA A 167 0.34 -0.02 5.13
N THR A 168 0.76 -1.22 4.66
CA THR A 168 0.05 -2.48 4.95
C THR A 168 0.02 -2.82 6.44
N THR A 169 1.10 -2.56 7.16
CA THR A 169 1.16 -2.80 8.61
C THR A 169 0.30 -1.81 9.39
N LEU A 170 0.30 -0.54 8.99
CA LEU A 170 -0.54 0.50 9.61
C LEU A 170 -2.04 0.31 9.38
N LEU A 171 -2.43 -0.41 8.33
CA LEU A 171 -3.85 -0.80 8.14
C LEU A 171 -4.33 -1.73 9.26
N ARG A 172 -3.48 -2.62 9.75
CA ARG A 172 -3.79 -3.55 10.84
C ARG A 172 -3.78 -2.87 12.22
N ALA A 173 -3.18 -1.70 12.34
CA ALA A 173 -3.11 -0.93 13.58
C ALA A 173 -4.42 -0.17 13.83
N VAL A 174 -5.44 -0.86 14.32
CA VAL A 174 -6.80 -0.33 14.54
C VAL A 174 -6.81 0.80 15.58
N THR A 175 -5.86 0.80 16.52
CA THR A 175 -5.75 1.79 17.60
C THR A 175 -5.18 3.14 17.13
N PHE A 176 -4.64 3.23 15.91
CA PHE A 176 -4.00 4.44 15.42
C PHE A 176 -5.00 5.34 14.70
N ASN A 177 -5.20 6.52 15.28
CA ASN A 177 -5.92 7.59 14.60
C ASN A 177 -5.17 8.02 13.33
N ARG A 178 -5.86 8.59 12.35
CA ARG A 178 -5.29 9.04 11.06
C ARG A 178 -4.08 9.97 11.22
N ARG A 179 -4.13 10.92 12.17
CA ARG A 179 -2.98 11.78 12.49
C ARG A 179 -1.77 10.98 12.95
N LYS A 180 -1.97 10.00 13.83
CA LYS A 180 -0.90 9.11 14.29
C LYS A 180 -0.33 8.29 13.13
N LYS A 181 -1.15 7.78 12.22
CA LYS A 181 -0.69 7.06 11.02
C LYS A 181 0.18 7.96 10.14
N LEU A 182 -0.24 9.19 9.83
CA LEU A 182 0.54 10.13 9.02
C LEU A 182 1.86 10.53 9.69
N ILE A 183 1.84 10.79 11.00
CA ILE A 183 3.06 11.12 11.75
C ILE A 183 4.03 9.92 11.75
N THR A 184 3.52 8.69 11.91
CA THR A 184 4.34 7.48 11.83
C THR A 184 4.95 7.31 10.44
N ILE A 185 4.16 7.51 9.38
CA ILE A 185 4.66 7.47 7.99
C ILE A 185 5.77 8.51 7.81
N ALA A 186 5.55 9.75 8.24
CA ALA A 186 6.54 10.81 8.11
C ALA A 186 7.82 10.52 8.92
N GLY A 187 7.70 10.02 10.15
CA GLY A 187 8.85 9.64 10.97
C GLY A 187 9.67 8.51 10.37
N VAL A 188 9.00 7.47 9.86
CA VAL A 188 9.66 6.34 9.19
C VAL A 188 10.27 6.76 7.85
N ALA A 189 9.58 7.61 7.08
CA ALA A 189 10.12 8.16 5.83
C ALA A 189 11.39 8.98 6.08
N ALA A 190 11.41 9.83 7.11
CA ALA A 190 12.60 10.56 7.51
C ALA A 190 13.73 9.62 7.95
N PHE A 191 13.43 8.61 8.74
CA PHE A 191 14.41 7.61 9.16
C PHE A 191 15.01 6.85 7.97
N PHE A 192 14.18 6.34 7.06
CA PHE A 192 14.66 5.61 5.87
C PHE A 192 15.47 6.52 4.94
N SER A 193 15.06 7.77 4.78
CA SER A 193 15.80 8.74 3.99
C SER A 193 17.19 8.98 4.56
N VAL A 194 17.29 9.23 5.86
CA VAL A 194 18.59 9.47 6.54
C VAL A 194 19.48 8.22 6.46
N VAL A 195 18.94 7.03 6.78
CA VAL A 195 19.72 5.79 6.73
C VAL A 195 20.21 5.51 5.32
N GLY A 196 19.34 5.60 4.30
CA GLY A 196 19.71 5.35 2.91
C GLY A 196 20.78 6.34 2.42
N TYR A 197 20.63 7.62 2.75
CA TYR A 197 21.64 8.65 2.43
C TYR A 197 22.99 8.36 3.11
N LEU A 198 23.01 8.08 4.41
CA LEU A 198 24.24 7.80 5.14
C LEU A 198 24.95 6.55 4.63
N VAL A 199 24.20 5.48 4.32
CA VAL A 199 24.77 4.25 3.75
C VAL A 199 25.36 4.51 2.37
N GLY A 200 24.63 5.22 1.49
CA GLY A 200 25.09 5.52 0.14
C GLY A 200 26.33 6.41 0.11
N THR A 201 26.40 7.44 0.96
CA THR A 201 27.56 8.32 1.08
C THR A 201 28.74 7.63 1.76
N TRP A 202 28.50 6.83 2.81
CA TRP A 202 29.56 6.05 3.48
C TRP A 202 30.23 5.05 2.54
N LEU A 203 29.44 4.42 1.68
CA LEU A 203 29.95 3.46 0.66
C LEU A 203 30.52 4.16 -0.58
N ASN A 204 30.41 5.51 -0.67
CA ASN A 204 30.79 6.32 -1.83
C ASN A 204 30.12 5.87 -3.13
N TYR A 205 28.81 5.61 -3.10
CA TYR A 205 28.03 5.25 -4.28
C TYR A 205 27.45 6.48 -5.02
N PHE A 206 27.42 7.64 -4.38
CA PHE A 206 27.02 8.91 -4.99
C PHE A 206 27.67 10.10 -4.26
N PRO A 207 27.72 11.29 -4.89
CA PRO A 207 28.27 12.51 -4.29
C PRO A 207 27.53 12.94 -3.02
N HIS A 208 28.21 13.67 -2.13
CA HIS A 208 27.60 14.21 -0.92
C HIS A 208 26.70 15.40 -1.27
N GLU A 209 25.41 15.12 -1.51
CA GLU A 209 24.40 16.11 -1.81
C GLU A 209 23.22 15.96 -0.83
N PRO A 210 23.11 16.81 0.20
CA PRO A 210 22.07 16.68 1.23
C PRO A 210 20.64 16.78 0.69
N ALA A 211 20.42 17.44 -0.46
CA ALA A 211 19.11 17.53 -1.09
C ALA A 211 18.54 16.15 -1.47
N ALA A 212 19.39 15.12 -1.66
CA ALA A 212 18.97 13.74 -1.88
C ALA A 212 18.13 13.18 -0.72
N LEU A 213 18.33 13.67 0.51
CA LEU A 213 17.48 13.33 1.67
C LEU A 213 16.02 13.68 1.42
N ALA A 214 15.76 14.85 0.85
CA ALA A 214 14.39 15.29 0.55
C ALA A 214 13.73 14.36 -0.46
N VAL A 215 14.45 13.89 -1.48
CA VAL A 215 13.91 12.96 -2.48
C VAL A 215 13.56 11.61 -1.86
N GLY A 216 14.43 11.03 -1.03
CA GLY A 216 14.16 9.78 -0.33
C GLY A 216 12.95 9.89 0.60
N PHE A 217 12.83 10.99 1.33
CA PHE A 217 11.67 11.30 2.15
C PHE A 217 10.39 11.40 1.32
N LEU A 218 10.40 12.19 0.24
CA LEU A 218 9.24 12.38 -0.63
C LEU A 218 8.79 11.07 -1.28
N LEU A 219 9.73 10.23 -1.75
CA LEU A 219 9.39 8.95 -2.34
C LEU A 219 8.70 8.02 -1.34
N THR A 220 9.28 7.86 -0.15
CA THR A 220 8.68 7.00 0.89
C THR A 220 7.31 7.54 1.31
N MET A 221 7.19 8.87 1.48
CA MET A 221 5.92 9.52 1.77
C MET A 221 4.88 9.27 0.67
N ALA A 222 5.26 9.46 -0.60
CA ALA A 222 4.37 9.27 -1.75
C ALA A 222 3.80 7.85 -1.80
N VAL A 223 4.68 6.85 -1.70
CA VAL A 223 4.26 5.44 -1.73
C VAL A 223 3.43 5.07 -0.51
N ALA A 224 3.87 5.45 0.70
CA ALA A 224 3.18 5.06 1.92
C ALA A 224 1.83 5.75 2.09
N THR A 225 1.73 7.07 1.82
CA THR A 225 0.45 7.80 1.96
C THR A 225 -0.56 7.37 0.91
N PHE A 226 -0.12 7.19 -0.35
CA PHE A 226 -1.00 6.71 -1.40
C PHE A 226 -1.50 5.28 -1.13
N SER A 227 -0.60 4.38 -0.72
CA SER A 227 -0.96 3.00 -0.34
C SER A 227 -1.96 2.99 0.82
N ALA A 228 -1.72 3.78 1.87
CA ALA A 228 -2.64 3.89 3.00
C ALA A 228 -4.00 4.49 2.57
N GLY A 229 -3.99 5.44 1.64
CA GLY A 229 -5.19 6.11 1.14
C GLY A 229 -6.06 5.24 0.24
N ILE A 230 -5.43 4.42 -0.65
CA ILE A 230 -6.19 3.57 -1.59
C ILE A 230 -6.72 2.28 -0.94
N ALA A 231 -6.11 1.84 0.15
CA ALA A 231 -6.43 0.57 0.80
C ALA A 231 -7.91 0.39 1.19
N PRO A 232 -8.63 1.37 1.77
CA PRO A 232 -10.05 1.25 2.09
C PRO A 232 -10.92 1.00 0.85
N PHE A 233 -10.51 1.52 -0.32
CA PHE A 233 -11.25 1.41 -1.57
C PHE A 233 -11.00 0.09 -2.30
N THR A 234 -9.81 -0.48 -2.16
CA THR A 234 -9.42 -1.73 -2.82
C THR A 234 -9.68 -2.97 -1.98
N ARG A 235 -9.82 -2.83 -0.66
CA ARG A 235 -10.16 -3.90 0.29
C ARG A 235 -9.27 -5.14 0.10
N GLN A 236 -9.88 -6.29 -0.24
CA GLN A 236 -9.18 -7.58 -0.46
C GLN A 236 -8.19 -7.55 -1.63
N PHE A 237 -8.38 -6.66 -2.62
CA PHE A 237 -7.49 -6.51 -3.77
C PHE A 237 -6.30 -5.59 -3.50
N PHE A 238 -6.21 -4.99 -2.32
CA PHE A 238 -5.15 -4.06 -1.97
C PHE A 238 -3.73 -4.60 -2.23
N PRO A 239 -3.39 -5.86 -1.84
CA PRO A 239 -2.06 -6.40 -2.13
C PRO A 239 -1.76 -6.47 -3.63
N LEU A 240 -2.74 -6.87 -4.45
CA LEU A 240 -2.59 -6.95 -5.91
C LEU A 240 -2.37 -5.56 -6.53
N VAL A 241 -3.19 -4.58 -6.12
CA VAL A 241 -3.09 -3.20 -6.62
C VAL A 241 -1.77 -2.57 -6.20
N GLY A 242 -1.39 -2.70 -4.93
CA GLY A 242 -0.17 -2.10 -4.41
C GLY A 242 1.10 -2.73 -5.00
N MET A 243 1.19 -4.04 -5.07
CA MET A 243 2.33 -4.73 -5.69
C MET A 243 2.36 -4.50 -7.21
N GLY A 244 1.21 -4.52 -7.87
CA GLY A 244 1.08 -4.19 -9.29
C GLY A 244 1.63 -2.80 -9.60
N LEU A 245 1.22 -1.80 -8.83
CA LEU A 245 1.60 -0.41 -9.04
C LEU A 245 3.08 -0.14 -8.66
N PHE A 246 3.48 -0.53 -7.44
CA PHE A 246 4.78 -0.15 -6.88
C PHE A 246 5.92 -1.14 -7.14
N ILE A 247 5.64 -2.33 -7.69
CA ILE A 247 6.66 -3.31 -8.06
C ILE A 247 6.58 -3.60 -9.55
N VAL A 248 5.45 -4.13 -10.05
CA VAL A 248 5.34 -4.59 -11.44
C VAL A 248 5.52 -3.44 -12.44
N LEU A 249 4.85 -2.31 -12.21
CA LEU A 249 4.91 -1.15 -13.10
C LEU A 249 6.08 -0.20 -12.77
N SER A 250 6.41 -0.03 -11.49
CA SER A 250 7.46 0.91 -11.08
C SER A 250 8.86 0.45 -11.43
N VAL A 251 9.19 -0.85 -11.35
CA VAL A 251 10.56 -1.31 -11.61
C VAL A 251 10.97 -1.12 -13.07
N PRO A 252 10.20 -1.50 -14.10
CA PRO A 252 10.56 -1.22 -15.49
C PRO A 252 10.70 0.27 -15.80
N THR A 253 9.91 1.11 -15.12
CA THR A 253 9.92 2.56 -15.31
C THR A 253 10.88 3.30 -14.37
N SER A 254 11.66 2.59 -13.57
CA SER A 254 12.57 3.19 -12.58
C SER A 254 13.83 3.81 -13.14
N GLY A 255 14.14 3.57 -14.44
CA GLY A 255 15.40 3.98 -15.04
C GLY A 255 16.52 2.93 -14.91
N VAL A 256 16.18 1.67 -14.60
CA VAL A 256 17.09 0.49 -14.74
C VAL A 256 17.62 0.41 -16.17
N ALA A 257 16.71 0.52 -17.15
CA ALA A 257 17.09 0.78 -18.53
C ALA A 257 16.86 2.28 -18.83
N PRO A 258 17.69 2.90 -19.69
CA PRO A 258 17.47 4.28 -20.12
C PRO A 258 16.07 4.46 -20.70
N VAL A 259 15.32 5.42 -20.15
CA VAL A 259 13.91 5.65 -20.50
C VAL A 259 13.69 5.80 -22.01
N PRO A 260 14.54 6.53 -22.75
CA PRO A 260 14.36 6.71 -24.18
C PRO A 260 14.53 5.43 -25.03
N LEU A 261 15.05 4.34 -24.44
CA LEU A 261 15.17 3.04 -25.10
C LEU A 261 13.97 2.12 -24.84
N LEU A 262 13.08 2.50 -23.91
CA LEU A 262 11.89 1.74 -23.57
C LEU A 262 10.78 1.91 -24.62
N PRO A 263 9.83 0.96 -24.73
CA PRO A 263 8.58 1.18 -25.47
C PRO A 263 7.82 2.43 -24.97
N THR A 264 7.10 3.13 -25.87
CA THR A 264 6.41 4.40 -25.57
C THR A 264 5.50 4.31 -24.35
N PHE A 265 4.76 3.20 -24.19
CA PHE A 265 3.94 2.95 -23.00
C PHE A 265 4.73 3.10 -21.70
N PHE A 266 5.94 2.55 -21.62
CA PHE A 266 6.78 2.64 -20.40
C PHE A 266 7.42 4.02 -20.25
N GLN A 267 7.67 4.74 -21.36
CA GLN A 267 8.11 6.13 -21.32
C GLN A 267 7.03 7.03 -20.71
N ASP A 268 5.77 6.88 -21.18
CA ASP A 268 4.63 7.64 -20.66
C ASP A 268 4.39 7.29 -19.18
N LEU A 269 4.43 6.01 -18.86
CA LEU A 269 4.26 5.52 -17.50
C LEU A 269 5.36 6.06 -16.55
N HIS A 270 6.61 6.11 -17.00
CA HIS A 270 7.73 6.70 -16.24
C HIS A 270 7.42 8.15 -15.82
N THR A 271 6.75 8.93 -16.65
CA THR A 271 6.45 10.34 -16.36
C THR A 271 5.56 10.52 -15.12
N VAL A 272 4.81 9.50 -14.74
CA VAL A 272 3.86 9.54 -13.60
C VAL A 272 4.26 8.64 -12.44
N MET A 273 5.11 7.63 -12.66
CA MET A 273 5.50 6.69 -11.60
C MET A 273 6.42 7.33 -10.55
N PRO A 274 6.16 7.12 -9.25
CA PRO A 274 6.93 7.78 -8.19
C PRO A 274 8.39 7.34 -8.15
N LEU A 275 8.69 6.06 -8.38
CA LEU A 275 10.06 5.54 -8.34
C LEU A 275 10.93 6.13 -9.45
N GLY A 276 10.44 6.15 -10.69
CA GLY A 276 11.15 6.72 -11.83
C GLY A 276 11.45 8.21 -11.63
N ASN A 277 10.43 8.96 -11.18
CA ASN A 277 10.60 10.38 -10.89
C ASN A 277 11.58 10.63 -9.72
N ALA A 278 11.59 9.79 -8.68
CA ALA A 278 12.59 9.92 -7.61
C ALA A 278 14.03 9.69 -8.12
N VAL A 279 14.23 8.67 -8.98
CA VAL A 279 15.54 8.43 -9.60
C VAL A 279 15.96 9.58 -10.51
N ASP A 280 15.03 10.16 -11.26
CA ASP A 280 15.29 11.33 -12.10
C ASP A 280 15.63 12.58 -11.30
N ALA A 281 14.95 12.81 -10.17
CA ALA A 281 15.29 13.90 -9.25
C ALA A 281 16.69 13.69 -8.65
N LEU A 282 17.02 12.48 -8.22
CA LEU A 282 18.36 12.14 -7.72
C LEU A 282 19.44 12.36 -8.78
N LYS A 283 19.22 11.89 -10.02
CA LYS A 283 20.16 12.14 -11.12
C LYS A 283 20.37 13.62 -11.35
N GLY A 284 19.27 14.41 -11.39
CA GLY A 284 19.34 15.85 -11.54
C GLY A 284 20.19 16.54 -10.47
N LEU A 285 19.96 16.17 -9.19
CA LEU A 285 20.70 16.73 -8.06
C LEU A 285 22.17 16.32 -8.03
N LEU A 286 22.46 15.05 -8.34
CA LEU A 286 23.80 14.48 -8.10
C LEU A 286 24.76 14.66 -9.28
N TYR A 287 24.24 14.78 -10.52
CA TYR A 287 25.07 14.70 -11.73
C TYR A 287 24.77 15.81 -12.77
N PHE A 288 23.67 16.54 -12.66
CA PHE A 288 23.22 17.48 -13.68
C PHE A 288 22.97 18.90 -13.15
N ASP A 289 23.70 19.32 -12.14
CA ASP A 289 23.62 20.69 -11.56
C ASP A 289 22.17 21.14 -11.30
N GLU A 290 21.38 20.25 -10.66
CA GLU A 290 19.95 20.43 -10.34
C GLU A 290 19.01 20.52 -11.58
N ALA A 291 19.51 20.24 -12.79
CA ALA A 291 18.70 20.31 -13.98
C ALA A 291 17.57 19.26 -13.98
N GLY A 292 16.36 19.74 -14.30
CA GLY A 292 15.19 18.88 -14.47
C GLY A 292 14.62 18.29 -13.16
N VAL A 293 14.99 18.80 -11.97
CA VAL A 293 14.54 18.27 -10.66
C VAL A 293 13.09 18.66 -10.33
N LEU A 294 12.66 19.85 -10.76
CA LEU A 294 11.35 20.39 -10.35
C LEU A 294 10.17 19.48 -10.73
N ARG A 295 10.10 19.01 -11.96
CA ARG A 295 9.00 18.17 -12.44
C ARG A 295 8.89 16.86 -11.66
N PRO A 296 9.96 16.07 -11.49
CA PRO A 296 9.94 14.86 -10.66
C PRO A 296 9.46 15.11 -9.22
N VAL A 297 9.92 16.18 -8.59
CA VAL A 297 9.52 16.56 -7.23
C VAL A 297 8.01 16.87 -7.18
N LEU A 298 7.49 17.62 -8.16
CA LEU A 298 6.06 17.90 -8.25
C LEU A 298 5.22 16.62 -8.41
N VAL A 299 5.71 15.64 -9.17
CA VAL A 299 5.04 14.34 -9.30
C VAL A 299 4.99 13.61 -7.96
N LEU A 300 6.10 13.59 -7.20
CA LEU A 300 6.11 13.00 -5.86
C LEU A 300 5.13 13.72 -4.91
N CYS A 301 5.10 15.04 -4.94
CA CYS A 301 4.14 15.83 -4.17
C CYS A 301 2.68 15.54 -4.59
N ALA A 302 2.43 15.34 -5.87
CA ALA A 302 1.10 14.97 -6.37
C ALA A 302 0.65 13.60 -5.83
N TRP A 303 1.54 12.61 -5.77
CA TRP A 303 1.27 11.31 -5.17
C TRP A 303 0.94 11.42 -3.68
N ILE A 304 1.71 12.22 -2.92
CA ILE A 304 1.45 12.48 -1.51
C ILE A 304 0.06 13.12 -1.35
N THR A 305 -0.21 14.16 -2.14
CA THR A 305 -1.49 14.89 -2.09
C THR A 305 -2.66 13.96 -2.42
N ALA A 306 -2.54 13.13 -3.46
CA ALA A 306 -3.54 12.14 -3.82
C ALA A 306 -3.78 11.13 -2.67
N GLY A 307 -2.71 10.64 -2.05
CA GLY A 307 -2.81 9.74 -0.89
C GLY A 307 -3.53 10.37 0.30
N VAL A 308 -3.17 11.60 0.65
CA VAL A 308 -3.81 12.35 1.74
C VAL A 308 -5.27 12.67 1.40
N ALA A 309 -5.58 13.02 0.15
CA ALA A 309 -6.94 13.26 -0.31
C ALA A 309 -7.81 12.00 -0.21
N LEU A 310 -7.28 10.84 -0.60
CA LEU A 310 -7.97 9.55 -0.45
C LEU A 310 -8.25 9.21 1.03
N LEU A 311 -7.28 9.44 1.92
CA LEU A 311 -7.48 9.30 3.37
C LEU A 311 -8.56 10.26 3.90
N GLY A 312 -8.60 11.49 3.38
CA GLY A 312 -9.63 12.48 3.69
C GLY A 312 -11.02 12.04 3.22
N LEU A 313 -11.09 11.52 1.98
CA LEU A 313 -12.34 11.03 1.39
C LEU A 313 -12.92 9.83 2.17
N ASP A 314 -12.06 8.89 2.58
CA ASP A 314 -12.45 7.79 3.46
C ASP A 314 -13.01 8.31 4.80
N ALA A 315 -12.36 9.35 5.38
CA ALA A 315 -12.83 10.03 6.57
C ALA A 315 -14.25 10.57 6.44
N TRP A 316 -14.46 11.30 5.35
CA TRP A 316 -15.72 11.95 5.09
C TRP A 316 -16.86 10.94 4.83
N ARG A 317 -16.57 9.81 4.16
CA ARG A 317 -17.53 8.72 3.98
C ARG A 317 -17.97 8.13 5.31
N HIS A 318 -17.02 7.75 6.18
CA HIS A 318 -17.36 7.22 7.50
C HIS A 318 -18.13 8.22 8.39
N GLN A 319 -17.81 9.52 8.30
CA GLN A 319 -18.59 10.54 9.01
C GLN A 319 -20.02 10.66 8.49
N ARG A 320 -20.22 10.53 7.18
CA ARG A 320 -21.57 10.55 6.59
C ARG A 320 -22.38 9.32 6.94
N GLU A 321 -21.75 8.13 6.92
CA GLU A 321 -22.37 6.88 7.34
C GLU A 321 -22.82 6.96 8.80
N ALA A 322 -21.93 7.38 9.70
CA ALA A 322 -22.24 7.59 11.12
C ALA A 322 -23.31 8.67 11.36
N ALA A 323 -23.31 9.73 10.58
CA ALA A 323 -24.36 10.77 10.67
C ALA A 323 -25.71 10.26 10.14
N GLY A 324 -25.71 9.38 9.14
CA GLY A 324 -26.90 8.70 8.63
C GLY A 324 -27.49 7.72 9.65
N GLU A 325 -26.63 6.88 10.26
CA GLU A 325 -27.04 5.96 11.31
C GLU A 325 -27.63 6.69 12.53
N ASN A 326 -26.97 7.76 12.99
CA ASN A 326 -27.48 8.61 14.08
C ASN A 326 -28.81 9.31 13.73
N ALA A 327 -29.01 9.67 12.45
CA ALA A 327 -30.26 10.28 12.00
C ALA A 327 -31.40 9.24 11.86
N GLU A 328 -31.06 7.98 11.57
CA GLU A 328 -31.98 6.88 11.48
C GLU A 328 -32.37 6.40 12.89
N GLU A 329 -31.40 6.28 13.81
CA GLU A 329 -31.66 6.06 15.24
C GLU A 329 -32.52 7.19 15.86
N ALA A 330 -32.25 8.46 15.52
CA ALA A 330 -33.06 9.58 16.00
C ALA A 330 -34.46 9.60 15.40
N ARG A 331 -34.70 8.98 14.24
CA ARG A 331 -36.05 8.79 13.65
C ARG A 331 -36.78 7.60 14.26
N GLU A 332 -36.06 6.54 14.62
CA GLU A 332 -36.63 5.38 15.37
C GLU A 332 -36.98 5.76 16.82
N ASP A 333 -36.26 6.74 17.43
CA ASP A 333 -36.52 7.28 18.77
C ASP A 333 -37.64 8.35 18.80
N ILE A 334 -38.35 8.62 17.69
CA ILE A 334 -39.61 9.36 17.77
C ILE A 334 -40.58 8.43 18.49
N PRO A 335 -41.01 8.74 19.72
CA PRO A 335 -41.99 7.90 20.43
C PRO A 335 -43.22 7.79 19.54
N GLU A 336 -43.55 6.57 19.09
CA GLU A 336 -44.90 6.33 18.56
C GLU A 336 -45.89 6.83 19.61
N PRO A 337 -46.93 7.59 19.20
CA PRO A 337 -47.95 8.05 20.14
C PRO A 337 -48.48 6.77 20.83
N PRO A 338 -48.64 6.83 22.18
CA PRO A 338 -49.04 5.66 22.93
C PRO A 338 -50.32 5.07 22.31
N VAL A 339 -50.21 3.93 21.71
CA VAL A 339 -51.37 3.11 21.34
C VAL A 339 -51.87 2.61 22.69
N GLU A 340 -52.91 3.24 23.19
CA GLU A 340 -53.66 2.83 24.39
C GLU A 340 -54.36 1.48 24.08
N ASP A 341 -53.61 0.40 24.07
CA ASP A 341 -54.16 -0.94 24.21
C ASP A 341 -53.51 -1.58 25.45
N PRO A 342 -54.17 -1.57 26.60
CA PRO A 342 -53.62 -2.08 27.86
C PRO A 342 -53.46 -3.60 27.92
N SER A 343 -53.64 -4.33 26.82
CA SER A 343 -53.64 -5.76 26.81
C SER A 343 -52.34 -6.45 26.29
N VAL A 344 -51.34 -5.68 25.83
CA VAL A 344 -50.11 -6.30 25.28
C VAL A 344 -48.86 -5.52 25.74
N GLU A 345 -48.60 -5.42 27.03
CA GLU A 345 -47.26 -5.14 27.51
C GLU A 345 -46.39 -6.37 27.32
N ALA A 346 -45.45 -6.32 26.36
CA ALA A 346 -44.44 -7.35 26.28
C ALA A 346 -43.63 -7.34 27.61
N PRO A 347 -43.46 -8.46 28.27
CA PRO A 347 -42.80 -8.51 29.57
C PRO A 347 -41.37 -7.99 29.44
N ALA A 348 -41.02 -6.99 30.25
CA ALA A 348 -39.68 -6.42 30.28
C ALA A 348 -38.64 -7.47 30.68
N PRO A 349 -37.42 -7.46 30.09
CA PRO A 349 -36.34 -8.37 30.46
C PRO A 349 -36.06 -8.32 31.97
N THR A 350 -36.34 -9.41 32.67
CA THR A 350 -36.29 -9.47 34.14
C THR A 350 -35.54 -10.71 34.60
N ALA A 351 -34.69 -10.53 35.63
CA ALA A 351 -34.03 -11.63 36.32
C ALA A 351 -35.04 -12.34 37.21
N LEU A 352 -35.08 -13.66 37.15
CA LEU A 352 -35.94 -14.48 37.99
C LEU A 352 -35.13 -15.19 39.06
N PRO A 353 -35.68 -15.38 40.26
CA PRO A 353 -35.13 -16.35 41.21
C PRO A 353 -35.29 -17.77 40.63
N VAL A 354 -34.24 -18.58 40.74
CA VAL A 354 -34.27 -19.97 40.28
C VAL A 354 -35.06 -20.80 41.27
N HIS A 355 -36.17 -21.36 40.77
CA HIS A 355 -37.02 -22.27 41.56
C HIS A 355 -37.04 -23.65 40.91
N HIS A 356 -36.85 -24.70 41.70
CA HIS A 356 -36.89 -26.09 41.24
C HIS A 356 -38.34 -26.60 41.06
N HIS A 357 -39.34 -25.86 41.61
CA HIS A 357 -40.77 -26.13 41.44
C HIS A 357 -41.49 -24.85 41.03
N HIS A 358 -42.19 -24.93 39.90
CA HIS A 358 -42.98 -23.79 39.41
C HIS A 358 -44.40 -23.89 40.00
N HIS A 359 -44.86 -22.80 40.59
CA HIS A 359 -46.25 -22.64 41.00
C HIS A 359 -47.06 -21.92 39.90
N PHE A 360 -48.36 -22.25 39.87
CA PHE A 360 -49.26 -21.63 38.90
C PHE A 360 -49.26 -20.09 39.09
N GLY A 361 -49.01 -19.33 37.97
CA GLY A 361 -48.95 -17.87 38.00
C GLY A 361 -47.55 -17.26 38.10
N GLN A 362 -46.50 -18.08 38.24
CA GLN A 362 -45.09 -17.58 38.17
C GLN A 362 -44.62 -17.46 36.73
N PRO A 363 -43.86 -16.41 36.38
CA PRO A 363 -43.27 -16.29 35.02
C PRO A 363 -42.31 -17.43 34.76
N LEU A 364 -42.41 -18.05 33.62
CA LEU A 364 -41.51 -19.12 33.19
C LEU A 364 -40.19 -18.54 32.69
N PRO A 365 -39.04 -19.12 33.02
CA PRO A 365 -37.75 -18.67 32.51
C PRO A 365 -37.70 -18.92 30.97
N MET A 366 -37.26 -17.90 30.22
CA MET A 366 -36.95 -18.03 28.79
C MET A 366 -35.46 -18.41 28.58
N LEU A 367 -34.62 -18.02 29.51
CA LEU A 367 -33.20 -18.35 29.53
C LEU A 367 -32.83 -18.84 30.95
N GLU A 368 -32.25 -20.02 31.04
CA GLU A 368 -31.71 -20.55 32.29
C GLU A 368 -30.36 -21.24 32.08
N GLY A 369 -29.58 -21.42 33.11
CA GLY A 369 -28.33 -22.16 32.99
C GLY A 369 -27.52 -22.17 34.30
N THR A 370 -26.38 -22.85 34.23
CA THR A 370 -25.46 -22.98 35.36
C THR A 370 -24.09 -22.45 35.04
N VAL A 371 -23.40 -21.89 36.01
CA VAL A 371 -22.02 -21.42 35.90
C VAL A 371 -21.14 -22.26 36.84
N ARG A 372 -20.13 -22.91 36.29
CA ARG A 372 -19.23 -23.82 37.00
C ARG A 372 -17.77 -23.46 36.73
N ASP A 373 -16.88 -23.97 37.53
CA ASP A 373 -15.44 -23.87 37.30
C ASP A 373 -14.88 -25.11 36.58
N ASP A 374 -13.55 -25.15 36.42
CA ASP A 374 -12.83 -26.26 35.79
C ASP A 374 -13.01 -27.59 36.56
N GLU A 375 -13.27 -27.53 37.86
CA GLU A 375 -13.49 -28.67 38.76
C GLU A 375 -14.98 -29.03 38.87
N GLN A 376 -15.83 -28.44 38.01
CA GLN A 376 -17.29 -28.61 38.01
C GLN A 376 -18.00 -28.11 39.29
N GLN A 377 -17.31 -27.30 40.11
CA GLN A 377 -17.93 -26.68 41.28
C GLN A 377 -18.78 -25.47 40.87
N PRO A 378 -19.95 -25.25 41.47
CA PRO A 378 -20.80 -24.12 41.18
C PRO A 378 -20.16 -22.79 41.59
N ILE A 379 -20.22 -21.78 40.70
CA ILE A 379 -19.72 -20.44 41.00
C ILE A 379 -20.90 -19.56 41.42
N ARG A 380 -20.99 -19.24 42.69
CA ARG A 380 -21.97 -18.28 43.24
C ARG A 380 -21.57 -16.85 42.98
N HIS A 381 -22.56 -15.97 42.81
CA HIS A 381 -22.37 -14.54 42.54
C HIS A 381 -21.56 -14.22 41.30
N ALA A 382 -21.50 -15.13 40.31
CA ALA A 382 -21.01 -14.81 39.00
C ALA A 382 -21.97 -13.84 38.31
N ALA A 383 -21.46 -12.76 37.73
CA ALA A 383 -22.28 -11.80 37.03
C ALA A 383 -22.63 -12.35 35.63
N VAL A 384 -23.92 -12.43 35.37
CA VAL A 384 -24.49 -12.83 34.04
C VAL A 384 -25.16 -11.60 33.44
N THR A 385 -24.65 -11.16 32.31
CA THR A 385 -25.15 -10.01 31.55
C THR A 385 -25.67 -10.48 30.20
N VAL A 386 -26.92 -10.20 29.91
CA VAL A 386 -27.54 -10.51 28.60
C VAL A 386 -27.62 -9.21 27.80
N MET A 387 -27.16 -9.28 26.57
CA MET A 387 -27.11 -8.14 25.65
C MET A 387 -27.82 -8.50 24.33
N ASP A 388 -28.34 -7.49 23.65
CA ASP A 388 -28.83 -7.63 22.28
C ASP A 388 -27.68 -7.67 21.25
N THR A 389 -28.00 -7.83 19.98
CA THR A 389 -27.03 -7.82 18.86
C THR A 389 -26.32 -6.48 18.67
N ARG A 390 -26.87 -5.40 19.23
CA ARG A 390 -26.30 -4.03 19.18
C ARG A 390 -25.39 -3.73 20.40
N GLY A 391 -25.23 -4.71 21.30
CA GLY A 391 -24.39 -4.57 22.51
C GLY A 391 -25.08 -3.83 23.67
N ARG A 392 -26.41 -3.56 23.59
CA ARG A 392 -27.16 -2.96 24.69
C ARG A 392 -27.45 -4.02 25.72
N GLN A 393 -27.25 -3.67 26.98
CA GLN A 393 -27.57 -4.54 28.10
C GLN A 393 -29.10 -4.66 28.29
N LEU A 394 -29.63 -5.86 28.12
CA LEU A 394 -31.05 -6.17 28.34
C LEU A 394 -31.32 -6.42 29.83
N VAL A 395 -30.53 -7.32 30.44
CA VAL A 395 -30.66 -7.64 31.86
C VAL A 395 -29.31 -8.05 32.44
N ARG A 396 -29.11 -7.79 33.72
CA ARG A 396 -27.96 -8.25 34.49
C ARG A 396 -28.45 -8.93 35.74
N THR A 397 -27.93 -10.14 36.00
CA THR A 397 -28.22 -10.93 37.19
C THR A 397 -26.93 -11.56 37.76
N THR A 398 -27.04 -12.22 38.89
CA THR A 398 -25.97 -13.01 39.48
C THR A 398 -26.45 -14.44 39.77
N THR A 399 -25.53 -15.38 39.71
CA THR A 399 -25.82 -16.78 40.03
C THR A 399 -26.11 -16.99 41.54
N ASN A 400 -26.98 -17.96 41.85
CA ASN A 400 -27.31 -18.37 43.20
C ASN A 400 -26.19 -19.25 43.83
N GLU A 401 -26.43 -19.85 45.01
CA GLU A 401 -25.46 -20.73 45.69
C GLU A 401 -25.14 -22.00 44.91
N GLN A 402 -26.06 -22.47 44.07
CA GLN A 402 -25.92 -23.64 43.19
C GLN A 402 -25.29 -23.27 41.81
N GLY A 403 -24.91 -22.00 41.62
CA GLY A 403 -24.33 -21.49 40.40
C GLY A 403 -25.38 -21.29 39.29
N GLU A 404 -26.67 -21.26 39.61
CA GLU A 404 -27.76 -21.19 38.65
C GLU A 404 -28.24 -19.76 38.45
N TYR A 405 -28.79 -19.47 37.23
CA TYR A 405 -29.43 -18.22 36.92
C TYR A 405 -30.65 -18.44 36.01
N ALA A 406 -31.60 -17.51 36.03
CA ALA A 406 -32.79 -17.54 35.19
C ALA A 406 -33.20 -16.12 34.79
N VAL A 407 -33.69 -15.95 33.58
CA VAL A 407 -34.12 -14.68 33.01
C VAL A 407 -35.39 -14.91 32.16
N THR A 408 -36.31 -13.94 32.20
CA THR A 408 -37.55 -13.93 31.37
C THR A 408 -37.69 -12.58 30.65
N GLY A 409 -38.66 -12.48 29.73
CA GLY A 409 -38.99 -11.24 29.01
C GLY A 409 -37.94 -10.85 27.96
N LEU A 410 -37.14 -11.81 27.49
CA LEU A 410 -36.13 -11.55 26.45
C LEU A 410 -36.80 -11.43 25.07
N PRO A 411 -36.35 -10.49 24.22
CA PRO A 411 -36.84 -10.37 22.85
C PRO A 411 -36.44 -11.57 22.01
N GLU A 412 -37.20 -11.84 20.96
CA GLU A 412 -36.82 -12.84 19.95
C GLU A 412 -35.59 -12.38 19.16
N GLY A 413 -34.77 -13.34 18.74
CA GLY A 413 -33.53 -13.08 17.99
C GLY A 413 -32.27 -13.51 18.71
N TYR A 414 -31.12 -13.13 18.16
CA TYR A 414 -29.83 -13.45 18.76
C TYR A 414 -29.55 -12.54 19.96
N ILE A 415 -29.12 -13.16 21.05
CA ILE A 415 -28.62 -12.49 22.24
C ILE A 415 -27.19 -12.95 22.56
N ALA A 416 -26.39 -12.08 23.16
CA ALA A 416 -25.08 -12.40 23.72
C ALA A 416 -25.18 -12.51 25.25
N ILE A 417 -24.74 -13.62 25.81
CA ILE A 417 -24.71 -13.86 27.24
C ILE A 417 -23.26 -13.81 27.69
N VAL A 418 -22.92 -12.82 28.49
CA VAL A 418 -21.56 -12.61 29.05
C VAL A 418 -21.57 -13.02 30.51
N VAL A 419 -20.73 -14.00 30.85
CA VAL A 419 -20.55 -14.44 32.23
C VAL A 419 -19.16 -14.06 32.71
N SER A 420 -19.07 -13.41 33.87
CA SER A 420 -17.82 -12.98 34.47
C SER A 420 -17.78 -13.19 35.98
N TYR A 421 -16.60 -13.51 36.48
CA TYR A 421 -16.33 -13.67 37.90
C TYR A 421 -14.91 -13.19 38.23
N PHE A 422 -14.72 -12.68 39.42
CA PHE A 422 -13.41 -12.17 39.83
C PHE A 422 -12.33 -13.26 39.80
N GLY A 423 -11.20 -12.96 39.14
CA GLY A 423 -10.07 -13.88 39.00
C GLY A 423 -10.22 -14.96 37.94
N ARG A 424 -11.30 -14.95 37.12
CA ARG A 424 -11.54 -15.87 36.02
C ARG A 424 -11.68 -15.13 34.66
N HIS A 425 -11.47 -15.84 33.58
CA HIS A 425 -11.70 -15.28 32.26
C HIS A 425 -13.20 -15.19 31.97
N PRO A 426 -13.70 -14.03 31.47
CA PRO A 426 -15.09 -13.91 31.05
C PRO A 426 -15.36 -14.82 29.84
N VAL A 427 -16.54 -15.41 29.79
CA VAL A 427 -17.01 -16.25 28.69
C VAL A 427 -18.24 -15.60 28.06
N VAL A 428 -18.33 -15.65 26.71
CA VAL A 428 -19.44 -15.11 25.94
C VAL A 428 -20.01 -16.20 25.06
N HIS A 429 -21.34 -16.45 25.18
CA HIS A 429 -22.08 -17.30 24.25
C HIS A 429 -23.17 -16.52 23.55
N GLN A 430 -23.36 -16.78 22.27
CA GLN A 430 -24.52 -16.29 21.53
C GLN A 430 -25.59 -17.36 21.42
N LYS A 431 -26.82 -17.02 21.70
CA LYS A 431 -27.99 -17.91 21.60
C LYS A 431 -29.11 -17.24 20.84
N LEU A 432 -29.86 -18.05 20.10
CA LEU A 432 -31.09 -17.63 19.42
C LEU A 432 -32.29 -17.85 20.35
N MET A 433 -32.97 -16.76 20.69
CA MET A 433 -34.22 -16.80 21.47
C MET A 433 -35.41 -16.92 20.52
N GLN A 434 -36.33 -17.84 20.86
CA GLN A 434 -37.58 -18.06 20.13
C GLN A 434 -38.73 -17.97 21.12
N SER A 435 -39.85 -17.42 20.70
CA SER A 435 -41.05 -17.31 21.53
C SER A 435 -41.53 -18.67 22.03
N GLY A 436 -41.78 -18.75 23.32
CA GLY A 436 -42.32 -19.97 23.96
C GLY A 436 -41.32 -21.10 24.18
N VAL A 437 -40.03 -20.91 23.85
CA VAL A 437 -38.99 -21.95 24.04
C VAL A 437 -38.01 -21.50 25.10
N ALA A 438 -37.86 -22.25 26.20
CA ALA A 438 -36.81 -22.03 27.18
C ALA A 438 -35.46 -22.46 26.63
N VAL A 439 -34.49 -21.58 26.64
CA VAL A 439 -33.12 -21.84 26.18
C VAL A 439 -32.19 -22.06 27.37
N ARG A 440 -31.42 -23.16 27.34
CA ARG A 440 -30.43 -23.44 28.35
C ARG A 440 -29.02 -23.03 27.90
N ALA A 441 -28.27 -22.31 28.75
CA ALA A 441 -26.91 -21.89 28.51
C ALA A 441 -26.04 -22.10 29.76
N ASP A 442 -25.25 -23.15 29.76
CA ASP A 442 -24.32 -23.48 30.82
C ASP A 442 -22.92 -22.94 30.46
N PHE A 443 -22.18 -22.51 31.50
CA PHE A 443 -20.87 -21.88 31.34
C PHE A 443 -19.83 -22.52 32.26
N THR A 444 -18.62 -22.71 31.74
CA THR A 444 -17.44 -23.07 32.49
C THR A 444 -16.45 -21.91 32.49
N LEU A 445 -16.09 -21.39 33.64
CA LEU A 445 -15.16 -20.29 33.80
C LEU A 445 -13.76 -20.79 34.19
N HIS A 446 -12.79 -20.58 33.30
CA HIS A 446 -11.40 -20.99 33.52
C HIS A 446 -10.65 -19.97 34.41
N GLY A 447 -9.83 -20.47 35.31
CA GLY A 447 -8.97 -19.65 36.16
C GLY A 447 -7.96 -18.85 35.34
N ARG A 448 -7.73 -17.59 35.70
CA ARG A 448 -6.58 -16.84 35.15
C ARG A 448 -5.31 -17.49 35.65
N THR A 449 -4.56 -18.16 34.79
CA THR A 449 -3.18 -18.56 35.10
C THR A 449 -2.41 -17.30 35.49
N ARG A 450 -1.97 -17.19 36.75
CA ARG A 450 -0.95 -16.20 37.11
C ARG A 450 0.23 -16.45 36.18
N TRP A 451 0.65 -15.44 35.44
CA TRP A 451 1.95 -15.44 34.79
C TRP A 451 2.99 -15.70 35.88
N ALA A 452 3.44 -16.95 35.98
CA ALA A 452 4.58 -17.30 36.76
C ALA A 452 5.75 -16.47 36.23
N SER A 453 6.25 -15.61 37.10
CA SER A 453 7.37 -14.71 36.93
C SER A 453 8.45 -15.31 36.05
N PHE A 454 8.76 -14.63 34.95
CA PHE A 454 10.03 -14.72 34.24
C PHE A 454 11.16 -14.19 35.15
N ARG A 455 11.47 -14.93 36.20
CA ARG A 455 12.63 -14.73 37.08
C ARG A 455 13.19 -16.09 37.51
N ALA A 456 13.70 -16.83 36.56
CA ALA A 456 14.61 -17.97 36.84
C ALA A 456 15.32 -18.47 35.56
N LEU A 457 15.92 -17.58 34.79
CA LEU A 457 16.93 -17.98 33.79
C LEU A 457 17.98 -16.87 33.62
N SER A 458 18.56 -16.44 34.78
CA SER A 458 19.82 -15.70 34.79
C SER A 458 20.66 -16.11 35.99
N GLN A 459 20.98 -17.38 36.07
CA GLN A 459 22.11 -17.90 36.86
C GLN A 459 22.36 -19.33 36.38
N HIS A 460 23.18 -19.43 35.35
CA HIS A 460 24.25 -20.41 35.21
C HIS A 460 25.08 -20.02 33.98
#